data_e4c37935dbd01b6e68aeabc9ecebb57a
#
_entry.id   e4c37935dbd01b6e68aeabc9ecebb57a
#
_cell.length_a   1.000
_cell.length_b   1.000
_cell.length_c   1.000
_cell.angle_alpha   90.00
_cell.angle_beta   90.00
_cell.angle_gamma   90.00
#
_symmetry.space_group_name_H-M   'P 1'
#
loop_
_entity.id
_entity.type
_entity.pdbx_description
1 polymer ?
#
loop_
_entity_poly.entity_id
_entity_poly.type
_entity_poly.pdbx_seq_one_letter_code
_entity_poly.pdbx_strand_id
1 'polypeptide(L)'
;YKETIRRDNNTEEKEIVTGFNIPFDEKDGKYYISGLPWFSAIESSQAGHFSEDDQLQLTANDHFSDGQRKKVEKFLKVFFTNYTTNQDNLNLIAKDVDIIANTTFKTIDYTYLKKDGQNLIAYVQATFEVGGTTHSENFTFTLSEKEKTYYVTKLEHTIPLNYANDKE
;
A
#
# COMPACT_ATOMS: atom_id res chain seq x y z
N TYR A 1 -9.25 -21.35 9.11
CA TYR A 1 -8.46 -22.32 9.87
C TYR A 1 -8.25 -23.59 9.03
N LYS A 2 -7.26 -24.40 9.39
CA LYS A 2 -7.00 -25.69 8.76
C LYS A 2 -7.52 -26.81 9.64
N GLU A 3 -8.33 -27.69 9.05
CA GLU A 3 -8.80 -28.91 9.71
C GLU A 3 -8.00 -30.10 9.18
N THR A 4 -7.47 -30.91 10.10
CA THR A 4 -6.75 -32.14 9.74
C THR A 4 -7.66 -33.34 9.99
N ILE A 5 -8.12 -33.96 8.92
CA ILE A 5 -8.98 -35.14 8.98
C ILE A 5 -8.10 -36.38 8.84
N ARG A 6 -8.09 -37.26 9.83
CA ARG A 6 -7.42 -38.57 9.78
C ARG A 6 -8.42 -39.67 9.50
N ARG A 7 -8.25 -40.36 8.37
CA ARG A 7 -9.01 -41.55 8.00
C ARG A 7 -8.05 -42.65 7.54
N ASP A 8 -8.07 -43.81 8.16
CA ASP A 8 -7.43 -45.05 7.72
C ASP A 8 -6.04 -44.88 7.09
N ASN A 9 -5.07 -44.38 7.84
CA ASN A 9 -3.69 -44.07 7.41
C ASN A 9 -3.52 -42.93 6.40
N ASN A 10 -4.57 -42.26 6.00
CA ASN A 10 -4.48 -41.04 5.20
C ASN A 10 -4.77 -39.82 6.07
N THR A 11 -3.93 -38.82 5.92
CA THR A 11 -4.14 -37.48 6.53
C THR A 11 -4.53 -36.52 5.43
N GLU A 12 -5.73 -35.97 5.51
CA GLU A 12 -6.23 -34.95 4.60
C GLU A 12 -6.28 -33.61 5.34
N GLU A 13 -5.62 -32.60 4.81
CA GLU A 13 -5.72 -31.24 5.29
C GLU A 13 -6.81 -30.52 4.49
N LYS A 14 -7.82 -30.03 5.17
CA LYS A 14 -8.88 -29.22 4.58
C LYS A 14 -8.78 -27.81 5.10
N GLU A 15 -8.64 -26.86 4.19
CA GLU A 15 -8.76 -25.44 4.53
C GLU A 15 -10.24 -25.04 4.57
N ILE A 16 -10.66 -24.49 5.72
CA ILE A 16 -12.01 -23.98 5.92
C ILE A 16 -11.93 -22.48 6.08
N VAL A 17 -12.54 -21.77 5.13
CA VAL A 17 -12.69 -20.32 5.17
C VAL A 17 -14.13 -19.99 5.53
N THR A 18 -14.30 -19.12 6.53
CA THR A 18 -15.61 -18.69 7.00
C THR A 18 -15.60 -17.19 7.29
N GLY A 19 -16.69 -16.51 7.03
CA GLY A 19 -16.87 -15.11 7.38
C GLY A 19 -17.15 -14.96 8.87
N PHE A 20 -16.43 -14.09 9.55
CA PHE A 20 -16.70 -13.70 10.92
C PHE A 20 -17.29 -12.29 10.94
N ASN A 21 -18.55 -12.18 11.30
CA ASN A 21 -19.32 -10.95 11.26
C ASN A 21 -19.43 -10.40 12.67
N ILE A 22 -19.09 -9.14 12.85
CA ILE A 22 -19.18 -8.44 14.13
C ILE A 22 -20.12 -7.24 13.94
N PRO A 23 -21.32 -7.25 14.58
CA PRO A 23 -22.19 -6.08 14.56
C PRO A 23 -21.54 -4.96 15.39
N PHE A 24 -21.52 -3.76 14.85
CA PHE A 24 -21.04 -2.59 15.56
C PHE A 24 -21.95 -1.40 15.32
N ASP A 25 -21.93 -0.48 16.26
CA ASP A 25 -22.62 0.79 16.19
C ASP A 25 -21.65 1.95 16.44
N GLU A 26 -22.02 3.14 15.98
CA GLU A 26 -21.27 4.37 16.21
C GLU A 26 -22.04 5.29 17.15
N LYS A 27 -21.33 5.84 18.14
CA LYS A 27 -21.83 6.90 18.97
C LYS A 27 -20.72 7.90 19.30
N ASP A 28 -20.97 9.17 19.05
CA ASP A 28 -20.04 10.27 19.34
C ASP A 28 -18.63 10.06 18.69
N GLY A 29 -18.60 9.56 17.45
CA GLY A 29 -17.37 9.26 16.71
C GLY A 29 -16.59 8.05 17.23
N LYS A 30 -17.20 7.21 18.08
CA LYS A 30 -16.60 5.98 18.60
C LYS A 30 -17.42 4.77 18.20
N TYR A 31 -16.72 3.68 17.80
CA TYR A 31 -17.34 2.42 17.46
C TYR A 31 -17.35 1.49 18.66
N TYR A 32 -18.44 0.74 18.82
CA TYR A 32 -18.59 -0.28 19.85
C TYR A 32 -19.35 -1.51 19.32
N ILE A 33 -19.01 -2.69 19.85
CA ILE A 33 -19.69 -3.92 19.46
C ILE A 33 -21.12 -3.86 20.03
N SER A 34 -22.12 -3.91 19.14
CA SER A 34 -23.55 -3.77 19.50
C SER A 34 -24.29 -5.09 19.63
N GLY A 35 -23.65 -6.23 19.39
CA GLY A 35 -24.27 -7.54 19.48
C GLY A 35 -23.27 -8.68 19.45
N LEU A 36 -23.78 -9.92 19.50
CA LEU A 36 -22.95 -11.10 19.41
C LEU A 36 -22.46 -11.32 17.97
N PRO A 37 -21.19 -11.67 17.79
CA PRO A 37 -20.68 -12.03 16.48
C PRO A 37 -21.27 -13.36 16.01
N TRP A 38 -21.32 -13.54 14.67
CA TRP A 38 -21.76 -14.79 14.06
C TRP A 38 -20.87 -15.19 12.89
N PHE A 39 -20.85 -16.47 12.59
CA PHE A 39 -20.18 -17.03 11.43
C PHE A 39 -21.15 -17.14 10.25
N SER A 40 -20.67 -16.84 9.07
CA SER A 40 -21.39 -17.05 7.81
C SER A 40 -20.54 -17.86 6.85
N ALA A 41 -21.20 -18.64 5.98
CA ALA A 41 -20.49 -19.18 4.83
C ALA A 41 -20.00 -18.02 3.96
N ILE A 42 -18.76 -18.08 3.54
CA ILE A 42 -18.30 -17.26 2.44
C ILE A 42 -18.78 -17.98 1.19
N GLU A 43 -19.72 -17.39 0.46
CA GLU A 43 -20.01 -17.84 -0.88
C GLU A 43 -18.68 -17.89 -1.63
N SER A 44 -18.36 -19.06 -2.20
CA SER A 44 -17.16 -19.19 -3.01
C SER A 44 -17.32 -18.23 -4.20
N SER A 45 -16.84 -17.01 -4.02
CA SER A 45 -16.51 -16.18 -5.17
C SER A 45 -15.45 -17.00 -5.91
N GLN A 46 -15.85 -17.63 -7.00
CA GLN A 46 -14.88 -18.17 -7.93
C GLN A 46 -14.08 -16.95 -8.37
N ALA A 47 -12.85 -16.86 -7.88
CA ALA A 47 -11.89 -15.99 -8.48
C ALA A 47 -11.87 -16.36 -9.97
N GLY A 48 -12.27 -15.43 -10.82
CA GLY A 48 -12.14 -15.62 -12.27
C GLY A 48 -10.68 -15.96 -12.56
N HIS A 49 -10.42 -16.57 -13.71
CA HIS A 49 -9.04 -16.74 -14.16
C HIS A 49 -8.36 -15.37 -14.18
N PHE A 50 -7.46 -15.15 -13.24
CA PHE A 50 -6.54 -14.02 -13.29
C PHE A 50 -5.51 -14.34 -14.38
N SER A 51 -5.43 -13.51 -15.38
CA SER A 51 -4.31 -13.50 -16.32
C SER A 51 -3.11 -12.78 -15.69
N GLU A 52 -1.92 -12.97 -16.26
CA GLU A 52 -0.76 -12.18 -15.81
C GLU A 52 -0.99 -10.66 -15.97
N ASP A 53 -1.83 -10.27 -16.94
CA ASP A 53 -2.22 -8.88 -17.19
C ASP A 53 -3.10 -8.28 -16.07
N ASP A 54 -3.74 -9.12 -15.24
CA ASP A 54 -4.56 -8.71 -14.09
C ASP A 54 -3.71 -8.47 -12.83
N GLN A 55 -2.40 -8.68 -12.89
CA GLN A 55 -1.47 -8.48 -11.78
C GLN A 55 -0.60 -7.24 -12.01
N LEU A 56 -0.27 -6.55 -10.92
CA LEU A 56 0.67 -5.44 -10.98
C LEU A 56 2.06 -5.94 -11.40
N GLN A 57 2.50 -5.51 -12.59
CA GLN A 57 3.84 -5.77 -13.10
C GLN A 57 4.72 -4.54 -12.86
N LEU A 58 5.81 -4.70 -12.12
CA LEU A 58 6.77 -3.62 -11.88
C LEU A 58 7.77 -3.56 -13.06
N THR A 59 7.72 -2.47 -13.82
CA THR A 59 8.55 -2.26 -15.02
C THR A 59 9.66 -1.26 -14.78
N ALA A 60 10.80 -1.40 -15.48
CA ALA A 60 11.88 -0.44 -15.41
C ALA A 60 11.45 0.93 -15.98
N ASN A 61 11.96 2.00 -15.39
CA ASN A 61 11.71 3.36 -15.83
C ASN A 61 12.97 3.96 -16.48
N ASP A 62 12.95 4.10 -17.80
CA ASP A 62 14.08 4.61 -18.58
C ASP A 62 13.93 6.06 -19.07
N HIS A 63 12.77 6.70 -18.78
CA HIS A 63 12.43 8.03 -19.30
C HIS A 63 13.02 9.21 -18.52
N PHE A 64 13.63 8.96 -17.36
CA PHE A 64 14.20 9.99 -16.48
C PHE A 64 15.70 9.81 -16.30
N SER A 65 16.43 10.93 -16.26
CA SER A 65 17.86 10.91 -15.97
C SER A 65 18.15 10.39 -14.56
N ASP A 66 19.32 9.79 -14.36
CA ASP A 66 19.77 9.31 -13.04
C ASP A 66 19.77 10.42 -11.98
N GLY A 67 20.08 11.65 -12.38
CA GLY A 67 20.04 12.81 -11.49
C GLY A 67 18.64 13.12 -10.97
N GLN A 68 17.63 13.05 -11.86
CA GLN A 68 16.23 13.25 -11.46
C GLN A 68 15.74 12.13 -10.58
N ARG A 69 16.02 10.86 -10.93
CA ARG A 69 15.67 9.71 -10.10
C ARG A 69 16.25 9.82 -8.69
N LYS A 70 17.54 10.09 -8.56
CA LYS A 70 18.21 10.29 -7.27
C LYS A 70 17.63 11.44 -6.45
N LYS A 71 17.23 12.55 -7.10
CA LYS A 71 16.59 13.69 -6.43
C LYS A 71 15.24 13.27 -5.83
N VAL A 72 14.41 12.54 -6.59
CA VAL A 72 13.12 12.04 -6.12
C VAL A 72 13.29 11.00 -5.02
N GLU A 73 14.17 10.01 -5.18
CA GLU A 73 14.43 9.00 -4.16
C GLU A 73 14.92 9.60 -2.84
N LYS A 74 15.78 10.61 -2.91
CA LYS A 74 16.22 11.34 -1.72
C LYS A 74 15.04 12.03 -1.01
N PHE A 75 14.15 12.66 -1.76
CA PHE A 75 12.94 13.27 -1.22
C PHE A 75 12.01 12.21 -0.59
N LEU A 76 11.76 11.10 -1.30
CA LEU A 76 10.90 10.01 -0.83
C LEU A 76 11.43 9.37 0.47
N LYS A 77 12.77 9.22 0.60
CA LYS A 77 13.39 8.76 1.85
C LYS A 77 13.10 9.71 3.01
N VAL A 78 13.21 11.02 2.79
CA VAL A 78 12.84 12.02 3.80
C VAL A 78 11.35 11.95 4.12
N PHE A 79 10.50 11.81 3.10
CA PHE A 79 9.06 11.65 3.27
C PHE A 79 8.74 10.43 4.14
N PHE A 80 9.17 9.23 3.79
CA PHE A 80 8.85 7.99 4.53
C PHE A 80 9.43 7.98 5.94
N THR A 81 10.60 8.60 6.15
CA THR A 81 11.14 8.78 7.50
C THR A 81 10.19 9.62 8.36
N ASN A 82 9.72 10.75 7.85
CA ASN A 82 8.78 11.60 8.60
C ASN A 82 7.39 10.98 8.70
N TYR A 83 6.93 10.27 7.68
CA TYR A 83 5.67 9.54 7.65
C TYR A 83 5.53 8.51 8.78
N THR A 84 6.65 7.99 9.28
CA THR A 84 6.66 7.05 10.40
C THR A 84 7.08 7.66 11.73
N THR A 85 7.53 8.94 11.77
CA THR A 85 8.16 9.50 12.98
C THR A 85 7.73 10.91 13.36
N ASN A 86 7.34 11.78 12.42
CA ASN A 86 7.22 13.21 12.71
C ASN A 86 6.16 13.91 11.88
N GLN A 87 5.00 14.19 12.49
CA GLN A 87 3.87 14.86 11.84
C GLN A 87 4.20 16.30 11.43
N ASP A 88 4.89 17.05 12.27
CA ASP A 88 5.18 18.46 11.98
C ASP A 88 6.06 18.60 10.73
N ASN A 89 7.10 17.79 10.64
CA ASN A 89 7.94 17.75 9.43
C ASN A 89 7.19 17.23 8.22
N LEU A 90 6.30 16.26 8.40
CA LEU A 90 5.47 15.72 7.30
C LEU A 90 4.55 16.80 6.73
N ASN A 91 3.93 17.61 7.57
CA ASN A 91 3.06 18.72 7.17
C ASN A 91 3.79 19.79 6.32
N LEU A 92 5.11 19.92 6.47
CA LEU A 92 5.91 20.85 5.66
C LEU A 92 6.13 20.36 4.22
N ILE A 93 6.05 19.05 4.00
CA ILE A 93 6.42 18.42 2.71
C ILE A 93 5.27 17.66 2.05
N ALA A 94 4.10 17.54 2.73
CA ALA A 94 2.93 16.84 2.21
C ALA A 94 1.64 17.53 2.65
N LYS A 95 0.59 17.39 1.83
CA LYS A 95 -0.75 17.86 2.11
C LYS A 95 -1.62 16.72 2.59
N ASP A 96 -2.35 16.94 3.70
CA ASP A 96 -3.39 16.03 4.21
C ASP A 96 -2.89 14.57 4.36
N VAL A 97 -1.70 14.41 4.94
CA VAL A 97 -1.09 13.10 5.20
C VAL A 97 -0.76 12.99 6.68
N ASP A 98 -1.29 11.95 7.32
CA ASP A 98 -1.02 11.65 8.73
C ASP A 98 0.09 10.61 8.88
N ILE A 99 0.82 10.66 10.01
CA ILE A 99 1.86 9.67 10.33
C ILE A 99 1.24 8.30 10.62
N ILE A 100 2.01 7.26 10.31
CA ILE A 100 1.69 5.88 10.75
C ILE A 100 2.44 5.60 12.06
N ALA A 101 1.69 5.43 13.14
CA ALA A 101 2.25 5.08 14.43
C ALA A 101 2.77 3.62 14.46
N ASN A 102 3.77 3.37 15.32
CA ASN A 102 4.33 2.02 15.57
C ASN A 102 4.90 1.32 14.33
N THR A 103 5.27 2.09 13.33
CA THR A 103 5.83 1.62 12.06
C THR A 103 7.22 2.19 11.85
N THR A 104 8.13 1.41 11.29
CA THR A 104 9.48 1.84 10.92
C THR A 104 9.68 1.70 9.42
N PHE A 105 10.02 2.79 8.74
CA PHE A 105 10.43 2.75 7.34
C PHE A 105 11.78 2.04 7.19
N LYS A 106 11.90 1.11 6.24
CA LYS A 106 13.13 0.35 5.96
C LYS A 106 13.80 0.78 4.66
N THR A 107 13.10 0.64 3.55
CA THR A 107 13.69 0.88 2.23
C THR A 107 12.63 1.26 1.20
N ILE A 108 13.08 1.87 0.11
CA ILE A 108 12.32 2.00 -1.13
C ILE A 108 12.81 0.88 -2.04
N ASP A 109 11.89 -0.01 -2.43
CA ASP A 109 12.20 -1.19 -3.22
C ASP A 109 12.04 -0.94 -4.71
N TYR A 110 11.14 -0.02 -5.05
CA TYR A 110 10.83 0.32 -6.44
C TYR A 110 10.38 1.77 -6.57
N THR A 111 10.75 2.40 -7.68
CA THR A 111 10.29 3.75 -8.05
C THR A 111 10.14 3.85 -9.57
N TYR A 112 8.96 4.24 -10.02
CA TYR A 112 8.68 4.58 -11.41
C TYR A 112 8.16 6.01 -11.47
N LEU A 113 8.68 6.81 -12.40
CA LEU A 113 8.34 8.23 -12.53
C LEU A 113 7.61 8.47 -13.85
N LYS A 114 6.58 9.32 -13.82
CA LYS A 114 5.81 9.75 -14.98
C LYS A 114 5.51 11.23 -14.88
N LYS A 115 5.62 11.96 -16.00
CA LYS A 115 5.16 13.35 -16.04
C LYS A 115 3.65 13.41 -16.24
N ASP A 116 2.99 14.30 -15.51
CA ASP A 116 1.58 14.62 -15.67
C ASP A 116 1.42 16.16 -15.63
N GLY A 117 1.46 16.76 -16.79
CA GLY A 117 1.48 18.21 -16.94
C GLY A 117 2.68 18.87 -16.22
N GLN A 118 2.39 19.68 -15.21
CA GLN A 118 3.40 20.33 -14.36
C GLN A 118 3.79 19.48 -13.14
N ASN A 119 3.09 18.38 -12.89
CA ASN A 119 3.35 17.48 -11.78
C ASN A 119 4.25 16.32 -12.21
N LEU A 120 4.85 15.69 -11.22
CA LEU A 120 5.55 14.45 -11.36
C LEU A 120 4.79 13.38 -10.57
N ILE A 121 4.39 12.29 -11.23
CA ILE A 121 3.82 11.13 -10.56
C ILE A 121 4.95 10.18 -10.23
N ALA A 122 5.01 9.74 -8.97
CA ALA A 122 5.93 8.70 -8.54
C ALA A 122 5.14 7.50 -8.03
N TYR A 123 5.30 6.37 -8.71
CA TYR A 123 4.79 5.07 -8.26
C TYR A 123 5.90 4.38 -7.49
N VAL A 124 5.62 4.04 -6.25
CA VAL A 124 6.65 3.62 -5.29
C VAL A 124 6.21 2.37 -4.55
N GLN A 125 7.11 1.41 -4.43
CA GLN A 125 6.97 0.33 -3.45
C GLN A 125 7.99 0.56 -2.34
N ALA A 126 7.55 0.51 -1.10
CA ALA A 126 8.40 0.72 0.07
C ALA A 126 8.13 -0.35 1.12
N THR A 127 9.19 -0.78 1.81
CA THR A 127 9.13 -1.77 2.88
C THR A 127 9.15 -1.10 4.25
N PHE A 128 8.25 -1.57 5.11
CA PHE A 128 8.10 -1.14 6.51
C PHE A 128 8.22 -2.33 7.45
N GLU A 129 8.48 -2.03 8.72
CA GLU A 129 8.45 -2.98 9.82
C GLU A 129 7.40 -2.56 10.85
N VAL A 130 6.53 -3.49 11.22
CA VAL A 130 5.53 -3.36 12.28
C VAL A 130 5.61 -4.59 13.18
N GLY A 131 5.82 -4.38 14.48
CA GLY A 131 5.85 -5.50 15.44
C GLY A 131 6.90 -6.58 15.15
N GLY A 132 8.02 -6.22 14.51
CA GLY A 132 9.09 -7.17 14.14
C GLY A 132 8.84 -7.92 12.84
N THR A 133 7.75 -7.61 12.11
CA THR A 133 7.44 -8.19 10.80
C THR A 133 7.57 -7.13 9.71
N THR A 134 8.24 -7.46 8.62
CA THR A 134 8.36 -6.57 7.46
C THR A 134 7.28 -6.87 6.42
N HIS A 135 6.78 -5.81 5.77
CA HIS A 135 5.86 -5.90 4.65
C HIS A 135 6.12 -4.74 3.68
N SER A 136 5.79 -4.95 2.42
CA SER A 136 5.89 -3.90 1.39
C SER A 136 4.52 -3.32 1.08
N GLU A 137 4.48 -2.01 0.85
CA GLU A 137 3.29 -1.27 0.47
C GLU A 137 3.52 -0.50 -0.82
N ASN A 138 2.44 -0.29 -1.57
CA ASN A 138 2.44 0.46 -2.82
C ASN A 138 1.87 1.86 -2.62
N PHE A 139 2.49 2.84 -3.26
CA PHE A 139 2.09 4.24 -3.18
C PHE A 139 2.09 4.90 -4.55
N THR A 140 1.15 5.80 -4.77
CA THR A 140 1.19 6.78 -5.85
C THR A 140 1.29 8.17 -5.26
N PHE A 141 2.37 8.87 -5.58
CA PHE A 141 2.59 10.26 -5.20
C PHE A 141 2.32 11.18 -6.37
N THR A 142 1.54 12.23 -6.15
CA THR A 142 1.53 13.40 -7.02
C THR A 142 2.46 14.45 -6.40
N LEU A 143 3.56 14.76 -7.09
CA LEU A 143 4.60 15.64 -6.62
C LEU A 143 4.58 16.95 -7.41
N SER A 144 4.54 18.09 -6.74
CA SER A 144 4.84 19.39 -7.31
C SER A 144 6.29 19.79 -6.99
N GLU A 145 6.98 20.37 -7.97
CA GLU A 145 8.32 20.92 -7.72
C GLU A 145 8.20 22.22 -6.94
N LYS A 146 8.95 22.33 -5.82
CA LYS A 146 8.97 23.51 -4.97
C LYS A 146 10.41 23.91 -4.70
N GLU A 147 10.84 25.01 -5.32
CA GLU A 147 12.24 25.48 -5.27
C GLU A 147 13.24 24.40 -5.71
N LYS A 148 13.95 23.80 -4.77
CA LYS A 148 14.96 22.75 -5.03
C LYS A 148 14.54 21.35 -4.60
N THR A 149 13.28 21.18 -4.16
CA THR A 149 12.74 19.93 -3.63
C THR A 149 11.36 19.63 -4.20
N TYR A 150 10.65 18.68 -3.62
CA TYR A 150 9.28 18.33 -4.00
C TYR A 150 8.32 18.55 -2.82
N TYR A 151 7.04 18.63 -3.16
CA TYR A 151 5.93 18.68 -2.22
C TYR A 151 4.88 17.67 -2.64
N VAL A 152 4.41 16.82 -1.74
CA VAL A 152 3.34 15.85 -1.99
C VAL A 152 1.99 16.57 -1.97
N THR A 153 1.35 16.67 -3.13
CA THR A 153 0.02 17.25 -3.26
C THR A 153 -1.10 16.22 -3.10
N LYS A 154 -0.79 14.94 -3.41
CA LYS A 154 -1.69 13.80 -3.25
C LYS A 154 -0.89 12.54 -2.98
N LEU A 155 -1.39 11.70 -2.06
CA LEU A 155 -0.89 10.37 -1.75
C LEU A 155 -2.02 9.35 -1.90
N GLU A 156 -1.74 8.23 -2.57
CA GLU A 156 -2.64 7.09 -2.69
C GLU A 156 -1.87 5.81 -2.34
N HIS A 157 -2.53 4.87 -1.63
CA HIS A 157 -1.94 3.60 -1.19
C HIS A 157 -2.14 2.48 -2.23
N THR A 158 -1.88 2.78 -3.48
CA THR A 158 -1.99 1.82 -4.59
C THR A 158 -1.10 2.26 -5.75
N ILE A 159 -0.75 1.31 -6.62
CA ILE A 159 -0.20 1.56 -7.96
C ILE A 159 -1.23 1.02 -8.96
N PRO A 160 -1.76 1.83 -9.89
CA PRO A 160 -2.67 1.35 -10.93
C PRO A 160 -2.01 0.28 -11.81
N LEU A 161 -2.74 -0.75 -12.22
CA LEU A 161 -2.20 -1.82 -13.06
C LEU A 161 -1.59 -1.32 -14.38
N ASN A 162 -2.16 -0.26 -14.91
CA ASN A 162 -1.77 0.35 -16.19
C ASN A 162 -0.86 1.57 -16.05
N TYR A 163 -0.19 1.75 -14.90
CA TYR A 163 0.61 2.95 -14.59
C TYR A 163 1.73 3.22 -15.60
N ALA A 164 2.31 2.16 -16.17
CA ALA A 164 3.41 2.23 -17.14
C ALA A 164 2.93 2.36 -18.60
N ASN A 165 1.61 2.26 -18.85
CA ASN A 165 1.08 2.44 -20.19
C ASN A 165 1.04 3.92 -20.53
N ASP A 166 1.92 4.36 -21.40
CA ASP A 166 1.82 5.66 -22.03
C ASP A 166 0.65 5.61 -23.03
N LYS A 167 -0.52 6.11 -22.62
CA LYS A 167 -1.50 6.54 -23.61
C LYS A 167 -1.02 7.91 -24.11
N GLU A 168 -0.49 7.93 -25.35
CA GLU A 168 -0.40 9.14 -26.14
C GLU A 168 -1.76 9.85 -26.27
#